data_6ccb69d86cea020d4eae81838a86b40b
#
_entry.id   6ccb69d86cea020d4eae81838a86b40b
#
_cell.length_a   1.000
_cell.length_b   1.000
_cell.length_c   1.000
_cell.angle_alpha   90.00
_cell.angle_beta   90.00
_cell.angle_gamma   90.00
#
_symmetry.space_group_name_H-M   'P 1'
#
loop_
_entity.id
_entity.type
_entity.pdbx_description
1 polymer ?
#
loop_
_entity_poly.entity_id
_entity_poly.type
_entity_poly.pdbx_seq_one_letter_code
_entity_poly.pdbx_strand_id
1 'polypeptide(L)'
;YYLMTRTVSYDALIFSMMIGFPVTNIVLSNEIRDSANDRQVRIKSITILFGDVAGTWLYVAMFAFQFILLFYMILIQKISLLGLVSLLSIPFYSMIIVKLFSKSYGKIDGKAIMNIDISSSNAMLIFGIGLIIGLIGRT
;
A
#
# COMPACT_ATOMS: atom_id res chain seq x y z
N TYR A 1 9.14 17.77 -6.97
CA TYR A 1 9.95 17.61 -8.18
C TYR A 1 9.69 18.75 -9.16
N TYR A 2 8.46 18.90 -9.68
CA TYR A 2 8.11 19.94 -10.67
C TYR A 2 8.46 21.36 -10.22
N LEU A 3 8.20 21.71 -8.98
CA LEU A 3 8.52 23.05 -8.44
C LEU A 3 10.01 23.39 -8.49
N MET A 4 10.88 22.38 -8.44
CA MET A 4 12.34 22.55 -8.47
C MET A 4 12.93 22.47 -9.88
N THR A 5 12.36 21.61 -10.72
CA THR A 5 12.93 21.28 -12.05
C THR A 5 12.17 21.92 -13.20
N ARG A 6 10.93 22.37 -12.97
CA ARG A 6 9.96 22.82 -13.98
C ARG A 6 9.72 21.81 -15.11
N THR A 7 10.02 20.56 -14.86
CA THR A 7 9.82 19.45 -15.80
C THR A 7 9.02 18.34 -15.17
N VAL A 8 8.28 17.57 -15.98
CA VAL A 8 7.60 16.35 -15.54
C VAL A 8 8.46 15.17 -16.01
N SER A 9 8.87 14.32 -15.06
CA SER A 9 9.62 13.10 -15.35
C SER A 9 8.73 11.87 -15.12
N TYR A 10 8.69 10.97 -16.09
CA TYR A 10 7.99 9.69 -15.95
C TYR A 10 8.57 8.87 -14.79
N ASP A 11 9.90 8.87 -14.62
CA ASP A 11 10.55 8.18 -13.50
C ASP A 11 10.04 8.72 -12.15
N ALA A 12 9.98 10.05 -12.00
CA ALA A 12 9.48 10.68 -10.79
C ALA A 12 8.01 10.33 -10.51
N LEU A 13 7.18 10.25 -11.55
CA LEU A 13 5.78 9.83 -11.43
C LEU A 13 5.68 8.39 -10.94
N ILE A 14 6.45 7.46 -11.53
CA ILE A 14 6.45 6.04 -11.15
C ILE A 14 6.93 5.88 -9.70
N PHE A 15 8.03 6.55 -9.30
CA PHE A 15 8.48 6.53 -7.91
C PHE A 15 7.44 7.08 -6.94
N SER A 16 6.74 8.16 -7.32
CA SER A 16 5.65 8.71 -6.52
C SER A 16 4.51 7.72 -6.32
N MET A 17 4.14 6.97 -7.35
CA MET A 17 3.13 5.91 -7.27
C MET A 17 3.59 4.75 -6.38
N MET A 18 4.85 4.31 -6.51
CA MET A 18 5.42 3.23 -5.70
C MET A 18 5.39 3.54 -4.19
N ILE A 19 5.47 4.82 -3.81
CA ILE A 19 5.32 5.28 -2.42
C ILE A 19 3.85 5.58 -2.09
N GLY A 20 3.12 6.18 -3.03
CA GLY A 20 1.72 6.57 -2.86
C GLY A 20 0.78 5.40 -2.61
N PHE A 21 0.96 4.27 -3.31
CA PHE A 21 0.13 3.09 -3.12
C PHE A 21 0.23 2.49 -1.70
N PRO A 22 1.42 2.25 -1.11
CA PRO A 22 1.51 1.84 0.29
C PRO A 22 0.88 2.83 1.28
N VAL A 23 1.05 4.14 1.07
CA VAL A 23 0.41 5.17 1.91
C VAL A 23 -1.11 5.07 1.81
N THR A 24 -1.66 4.94 0.60
CA THR A 24 -3.10 4.76 0.40
C THR A 24 -3.60 3.48 1.08
N ASN A 25 -2.81 2.41 1.07
CA ASN A 25 -3.15 1.17 1.76
C ASN A 25 -3.27 1.33 3.27
N ILE A 26 -2.49 2.21 3.90
CA ILE A 26 -2.65 2.53 5.33
C ILE A 26 -4.02 3.19 5.57
N VAL A 27 -4.40 4.14 4.73
CA VAL A 27 -5.71 4.82 4.82
C VAL A 27 -6.86 3.83 4.61
N LEU A 28 -6.78 2.99 3.55
CA LEU A 28 -7.81 1.98 3.28
C LEU A 28 -7.96 0.96 4.41
N SER A 29 -6.85 0.54 5.03
CA SER A 29 -6.91 -0.39 6.15
C SER A 29 -7.65 0.21 7.36
N ASN A 30 -7.47 1.50 7.62
CA ASN A 30 -8.19 2.24 8.65
C ASN A 30 -9.68 2.38 8.31
N GLU A 31 -10.00 2.79 7.08
CA GLU A 31 -11.40 2.89 6.63
C GLU A 31 -12.15 1.56 6.77
N ILE A 32 -11.51 0.44 6.38
CA ILE A 32 -12.12 -0.88 6.52
C ILE A 32 -12.30 -1.23 8.00
N ARG A 33 -11.31 -0.96 8.87
CA ARG A 33 -11.41 -1.19 10.31
C ARG A 33 -12.59 -0.44 10.92
N ASP A 34 -12.70 0.84 10.60
CA ASP A 34 -13.61 1.76 11.26
C ASP A 34 -14.98 1.87 10.59
N SER A 35 -15.19 1.18 9.46
CA SER A 35 -16.39 1.30 8.61
C SER A 35 -17.72 1.16 9.34
N ALA A 36 -17.80 0.36 10.41
CA ALA A 36 -19.02 0.20 11.21
C ALA A 36 -19.36 1.47 12.00
N ASN A 37 -18.36 2.16 12.57
CA ASN A 37 -18.51 3.41 13.27
C ASN A 37 -18.78 4.56 12.30
N ASP A 38 -18.04 4.61 11.18
CA ASP A 38 -18.14 5.67 10.18
C ASP A 38 -19.54 5.73 9.55
N ARG A 39 -20.18 4.57 9.37
CA ARG A 39 -21.60 4.50 8.94
C ARG A 39 -22.55 5.19 9.91
N GLN A 40 -22.31 5.08 11.22
CA GLN A 40 -23.16 5.69 12.23
C GLN A 40 -23.05 7.21 12.24
N VAL A 41 -21.84 7.75 11.99
CA VAL A 41 -21.57 9.20 11.98
C VAL A 41 -21.64 9.80 10.57
N ARG A 42 -22.08 9.03 9.57
CA ARG A 42 -22.29 9.45 8.17
C ARG A 42 -21.04 9.99 7.49
N ILE A 43 -19.87 9.48 7.83
CA ILE A 43 -18.63 9.78 7.12
C ILE A 43 -18.72 9.16 5.71
N LYS A 44 -18.28 9.90 4.69
CA LYS A 44 -18.19 9.39 3.31
C LYS A 44 -16.78 8.93 3.05
N SER A 45 -16.59 7.64 2.83
CA SER A 45 -15.33 7.02 2.43
C SER A 45 -15.58 6.02 1.30
N ILE A 46 -14.52 5.52 0.69
CA ILE A 46 -14.61 4.49 -0.37
C ILE A 46 -15.30 3.24 0.18
N THR A 47 -14.96 2.83 1.38
CA THR A 47 -15.54 1.64 2.03
C THR A 47 -17.02 1.82 2.39
N ILE A 48 -17.44 3.05 2.72
CA ILE A 48 -18.85 3.35 2.97
C ILE A 48 -19.68 3.36 1.68
N LEU A 49 -19.12 3.89 0.59
CA LEU A 49 -19.80 4.01 -0.69
C LEU A 49 -19.90 2.68 -1.44
N PHE A 50 -18.83 1.89 -1.45
CA PHE A 50 -18.71 0.68 -2.27
C PHE A 50 -18.66 -0.61 -1.44
N GLY A 51 -18.61 -0.51 -0.12
CA GLY A 51 -18.53 -1.64 0.81
C GLY A 51 -17.10 -2.06 1.15
N ASP A 52 -16.97 -2.74 2.30
CA ASP A 52 -15.67 -3.17 2.86
C ASP A 52 -14.93 -4.15 1.93
N VAL A 53 -15.68 -5.01 1.22
CA VAL A 53 -15.12 -5.98 0.26
C VAL A 53 -14.46 -5.25 -0.91
N ALA A 54 -15.12 -4.22 -1.46
CA ALA A 54 -14.55 -3.41 -2.53
C ALA A 54 -13.29 -2.65 -2.07
N GLY A 55 -13.30 -2.09 -0.84
CA GLY A 55 -12.14 -1.48 -0.22
C GLY A 55 -10.98 -2.46 -0.07
N THR A 56 -11.26 -3.71 0.34
CA THR A 56 -10.22 -4.74 0.46
C THR A 56 -9.65 -5.14 -0.91
N TRP A 57 -10.45 -5.25 -1.95
CA TRP A 57 -9.94 -5.49 -3.31
C TRP A 57 -9.12 -4.32 -3.84
N LEU A 58 -9.49 -3.08 -3.51
CA LEU A 58 -8.69 -1.91 -3.87
C LEU A 58 -7.32 -1.95 -3.15
N TYR A 59 -7.29 -2.36 -1.86
CA TYR A 59 -6.04 -2.59 -1.12
C TYR A 59 -5.14 -3.61 -1.85
N VAL A 60 -5.72 -4.76 -2.27
CA VAL A 60 -5.00 -5.80 -3.02
C VAL A 60 -4.49 -5.27 -4.36
N ALA A 61 -5.29 -4.51 -5.08
CA ALA A 61 -4.88 -3.92 -6.35
C ALA A 61 -3.67 -2.98 -6.17
N MET A 62 -3.71 -2.06 -5.20
CA MET A 62 -2.59 -1.15 -4.93
C MET A 62 -1.35 -1.89 -4.44
N PHE A 63 -1.51 -2.93 -3.62
CA PHE A 63 -0.43 -3.84 -3.26
C PHE A 63 0.20 -4.50 -4.50
N ALA A 64 -0.58 -5.00 -5.44
CA ALA A 64 -0.06 -5.62 -6.67
C ALA A 64 0.64 -4.58 -7.56
N PHE A 65 0.04 -3.42 -7.76
CA PHE A 65 0.60 -2.36 -8.60
C PHE A 65 1.96 -1.85 -8.11
N GLN A 66 2.17 -1.70 -6.80
CA GLN A 66 3.48 -1.27 -6.28
C GLN A 66 4.61 -2.25 -6.67
N PHE A 67 4.35 -3.57 -6.65
CA PHE A 67 5.35 -4.57 -7.06
C PHE A 67 5.49 -4.66 -8.57
N ILE A 68 4.42 -4.50 -9.34
CA ILE A 68 4.49 -4.40 -10.81
C ILE A 68 5.40 -3.22 -11.20
N LEU A 69 5.24 -2.06 -10.56
CA LEU A 69 6.08 -0.91 -10.81
C LEU A 69 7.54 -1.15 -10.36
N LEU A 70 7.76 -1.83 -9.24
CA LEU A 70 9.10 -2.21 -8.79
C LEU A 70 9.80 -3.08 -9.83
N PHE A 71 9.15 -4.15 -10.29
CA PHE A 71 9.71 -5.02 -11.34
C PHE A 71 9.96 -4.26 -12.64
N TYR A 72 9.02 -3.41 -13.06
CA TYR A 72 9.22 -2.56 -14.23
C TYR A 72 10.47 -1.67 -14.10
N MET A 73 10.66 -1.00 -12.95
CA MET A 73 11.81 -0.12 -12.71
C MET A 73 13.13 -0.90 -12.65
N ILE A 74 13.11 -2.15 -12.19
CA ILE A 74 14.29 -3.04 -12.26
C ILE A 74 14.57 -3.42 -13.71
N LEU A 75 13.56 -3.78 -14.50
CA LEU A 75 13.73 -4.18 -15.91
C LEU A 75 14.33 -3.04 -16.77
N ILE A 76 13.90 -1.81 -16.55
CA ILE A 76 14.46 -0.64 -17.26
C ILE A 76 15.74 -0.11 -16.58
N GLN A 77 16.32 -0.87 -15.66
CA GLN A 77 17.60 -0.58 -14.99
C GLN A 77 17.60 0.75 -14.21
N LYS A 78 16.45 1.22 -13.75
CA LYS A 78 16.33 2.40 -12.88
C LYS A 78 16.51 2.08 -11.40
N ILE A 79 16.32 0.81 -11.03
CA ILE A 79 16.57 0.25 -9.70
C ILE A 79 17.46 -0.99 -9.92
N SER A 80 18.44 -1.22 -9.04
CA SER A 80 19.25 -2.43 -9.09
C SER A 80 18.47 -3.66 -8.63
N LEU A 81 18.99 -4.87 -8.92
CA LEU A 81 18.42 -6.13 -8.43
C LEU A 81 18.32 -6.18 -6.90
N LEU A 82 19.11 -5.39 -6.18
CA LEU A 82 19.01 -5.26 -4.72
C LEU A 82 17.65 -4.72 -4.26
N GLY A 83 16.91 -4.03 -5.14
CA GLY A 83 15.53 -3.62 -4.88
C GLY A 83 14.58 -4.79 -4.61
N LEU A 84 14.93 -6.03 -4.99
CA LEU A 84 14.17 -7.22 -4.66
C LEU A 84 14.08 -7.49 -3.15
N VAL A 85 14.92 -6.86 -2.34
CA VAL A 85 14.78 -6.85 -0.87
C VAL A 85 13.40 -6.34 -0.43
N SER A 86 12.76 -5.47 -1.21
CA SER A 86 11.38 -5.02 -0.98
C SER A 86 10.36 -6.18 -0.93
N LEU A 87 10.66 -7.35 -1.54
CA LEU A 87 9.80 -8.53 -1.48
C LEU A 87 9.64 -9.09 -0.05
N LEU A 88 10.55 -8.76 0.86
CA LEU A 88 10.43 -9.12 2.28
C LEU A 88 9.19 -8.49 2.95
N SER A 89 8.58 -7.48 2.34
CA SER A 89 7.31 -6.91 2.81
C SER A 89 6.09 -7.78 2.46
N ILE A 90 6.18 -8.69 1.48
CA ILE A 90 5.05 -9.52 1.01
C ILE A 90 4.38 -10.33 2.13
N PRO A 91 5.11 -11.03 3.02
CA PRO A 91 4.48 -11.76 4.11
C PRO A 91 3.63 -10.87 5.02
N PHE A 92 4.09 -9.63 5.28
CA PHE A 92 3.35 -8.67 6.10
C PHE A 92 2.07 -8.22 5.41
N TYR A 93 2.14 -7.86 4.11
CA TYR A 93 0.96 -7.51 3.33
C TYR A 93 -0.04 -8.67 3.24
N SER A 94 0.43 -9.91 3.04
CA SER A 94 -0.45 -11.08 2.96
C SER A 94 -1.23 -11.31 4.26
N MET A 95 -0.59 -11.16 5.43
CA MET A 95 -1.26 -11.23 6.73
C MET A 95 -2.32 -10.14 6.89
N ILE A 96 -2.03 -8.93 6.45
CA ILE A 96 -2.98 -7.80 6.49
C ILE A 96 -4.18 -8.10 5.60
N ILE A 97 -3.95 -8.53 4.35
CA ILE A 97 -5.00 -8.86 3.37
C ILE A 97 -5.96 -9.93 3.92
N VAL A 98 -5.42 -10.99 4.54
CA VAL A 98 -6.24 -12.04 5.17
C VAL A 98 -7.13 -11.47 6.28
N LYS A 99 -6.60 -10.58 7.12
CA LYS A 99 -7.36 -9.92 8.19
C LYS A 99 -8.44 -8.99 7.62
N LEU A 100 -8.12 -8.21 6.59
CA LEU A 100 -9.07 -7.32 5.93
C LEU A 100 -10.22 -8.09 5.29
N PHE A 101 -9.95 -9.19 4.57
CA PHE A 101 -11.00 -10.06 4.05
C PHE A 101 -11.83 -10.69 5.16
N SER A 102 -11.19 -11.16 6.23
CA SER A 102 -11.92 -11.74 7.37
C SER A 102 -12.90 -10.74 8.01
N LYS A 103 -12.50 -9.47 8.13
CA LYS A 103 -13.37 -8.38 8.60
C LYS A 103 -14.46 -8.07 7.58
N SER A 104 -14.11 -7.94 6.29
CA SER A 104 -15.05 -7.58 5.21
C SER A 104 -16.16 -8.63 5.01
N TYR A 105 -15.88 -9.90 5.32
CA TYR A 105 -16.86 -10.99 5.31
C TYR A 105 -17.54 -11.22 6.67
N GLY A 106 -17.35 -10.32 7.63
CA GLY A 106 -18.01 -10.38 8.93
C GLY A 106 -17.54 -11.53 9.85
N LYS A 107 -16.36 -12.13 9.60
CA LYS A 107 -15.79 -13.19 10.42
C LYS A 107 -15.13 -12.65 11.70
N ILE A 108 -14.68 -11.41 11.67
CA ILE A 108 -14.06 -10.71 12.80
C ILE A 108 -14.52 -9.25 12.84
N ASP A 109 -14.51 -8.66 14.03
CA ASP A 109 -14.85 -7.24 14.24
C ASP A 109 -13.66 -6.32 13.97
N GLY A 110 -13.92 -5.01 13.78
CA GLY A 110 -12.88 -3.99 13.65
C GLY A 110 -11.93 -3.94 14.85
N LYS A 111 -12.40 -4.27 16.05
CA LYS A 111 -11.56 -4.38 17.27
C LYS A 111 -10.47 -5.45 17.15
N ALA A 112 -10.72 -6.54 16.44
CA ALA A 112 -9.74 -7.61 16.23
C ALA A 112 -8.58 -7.19 15.30
N ILE A 113 -8.75 -6.11 14.54
CA ILE A 113 -7.75 -5.53 13.64
C ILE A 113 -7.37 -4.10 14.05
N MET A 114 -7.45 -3.76 15.35
CA MET A 114 -7.20 -2.40 15.84
C MET A 114 -5.84 -1.84 15.42
N ASN A 115 -4.80 -2.67 15.34
CA ASN A 115 -3.44 -2.28 14.98
C ASN A 115 -3.14 -2.53 13.49
N ILE A 116 -4.14 -2.57 12.62
CA ILE A 116 -3.96 -2.87 11.20
C ILE A 116 -3.16 -1.77 10.48
N ASP A 117 -3.34 -0.53 10.89
CA ASP A 117 -2.61 0.66 10.44
C ASP A 117 -1.11 0.57 10.76
N ILE A 118 -0.77 0.16 11.98
CA ILE A 118 0.62 -0.08 12.39
C ILE A 118 1.23 -1.21 11.55
N SER A 119 0.47 -2.29 11.33
CA SER A 119 0.92 -3.41 10.49
C SER A 119 1.15 -2.97 9.05
N SER A 120 0.25 -2.15 8.48
CA SER A 120 0.37 -1.60 7.13
C SER A 120 1.56 -0.63 7.02
N SER A 121 1.78 0.20 8.04
CA SER A 121 2.93 1.11 8.10
C SER A 121 4.26 0.34 8.17
N ASN A 122 4.33 -0.73 8.95
CA ASN A 122 5.54 -1.58 9.02
C ASN A 122 5.81 -2.27 7.68
N ALA A 123 4.78 -2.78 7.00
CA ALA A 123 4.92 -3.36 5.66
C ALA A 123 5.43 -2.33 4.64
N MET A 124 4.92 -1.09 4.69
CA MET A 124 5.39 0.03 3.89
C MET A 124 6.85 0.38 4.18
N LEU A 125 7.27 0.42 5.45
CA LEU A 125 8.65 0.72 5.84
C LEU A 125 9.62 -0.32 5.28
N ILE A 126 9.29 -1.62 5.39
CA ILE A 126 10.12 -2.70 4.84
C ILE A 126 10.23 -2.57 3.32
N PHE A 127 9.13 -2.30 2.63
CA PHE A 127 9.11 -2.04 1.19
C PHE A 127 10.00 -0.85 0.84
N GLY A 128 9.86 0.27 1.55
CA GLY A 128 10.62 1.51 1.32
C GLY A 128 12.13 1.33 1.55
N ILE A 129 12.52 0.60 2.60
CA ILE A 129 13.93 0.28 2.86
C ILE A 129 14.52 -0.52 1.69
N GLY A 130 13.82 -1.55 1.22
CA GLY A 130 14.24 -2.33 0.04
C GLY A 130 14.36 -1.49 -1.22
N LEU A 131 13.44 -0.53 -1.42
CA LEU A 131 13.49 0.41 -2.53
C LEU A 131 14.73 1.32 -2.46
N ILE A 132 15.05 1.85 -1.28
CA ILE A 132 16.25 2.68 -1.04
C ILE A 132 17.52 1.86 -1.32
N ILE A 133 17.61 0.63 -0.82
CA ILE A 133 18.74 -0.28 -1.09
C ILE A 133 18.90 -0.50 -2.59
N GLY A 134 17.79 -0.71 -3.31
CA GLY A 134 17.80 -0.87 -4.76
C GLY A 134 18.26 0.37 -5.53
N LEU A 135 17.97 1.57 -5.02
CA LEU A 135 18.41 2.83 -5.61
C LEU A 135 19.90 3.08 -5.36
N ILE A 136 20.38 2.86 -4.13
CA ILE A 136 21.82 3.01 -3.79
C ILE A 136 22.68 2.00 -4.55
N GLY A 137 22.23 0.75 -4.65
CA GLY A 137 22.97 -0.29 -5.36
C GLY A 137 23.08 -0.13 -6.88
N ARG A 138 22.48 0.93 -7.44
CA ARG A 138 22.63 1.30 -8.84
C ARG A 138 23.87 2.17 -9.10
N THR A 139 24.38 2.87 -8.05
CA THR A 139 25.60 3.71 -8.16
C THR A 139 26.83 2.86 -8.26
#